data_43bb1c8ebddd8e8ee73bf3b86de014d7
#
_entry.id   43bb1c8ebddd8e8ee73bf3b86de014d7
#
_cell.length_a   1.000
_cell.length_b   1.000
_cell.length_c   1.000
_cell.angle_alpha   90.00
_cell.angle_beta   90.00
_cell.angle_gamma   90.00
#
_symmetry.space_group_name_H-M   'P 1'
#
loop_
_entity.id
_entity.type
_entity.pdbx_description
1 polymer ?
#
loop_
_entity_poly.entity_id
_entity_poly.type
_entity_poly.pdbx_seq_one_letter_code
_entity_poly.pdbx_strand_id
1 'polypeptide(L)' 'MDRYLLFLLTINLVFWGCDDNDKCVDESKISDYSTCTEEYQPVCGCNGLSYDNDCVAEKSGITEWAEGECE' A
#
# COMPACT_ATOMS: atom_id res chain seq x y z
N MET A 1 -19.13 15.58 34.02
CA MET A 1 -18.60 16.53 33.06
C MET A 1 -17.26 16.10 32.54
N ASP A 2 -16.38 15.92 33.47
CA ASP A 2 -15.00 15.61 33.07
C ASP A 2 -14.87 14.33 32.31
N ARG A 3 -15.75 13.40 32.53
CA ARG A 3 -15.66 12.12 31.88
C ARG A 3 -15.89 12.21 30.38
N TYR A 4 -16.54 13.22 29.93
CA TYR A 4 -16.75 13.42 28.52
C TYR A 4 -15.46 13.73 27.80
N LEU A 5 -14.62 14.47 28.47
CA LEU A 5 -13.34 14.82 27.88
C LEU A 5 -12.47 13.59 27.68
N LEU A 6 -12.60 12.64 28.58
CA LEU A 6 -11.81 11.41 28.47
C LEU A 6 -12.19 10.62 27.24
N PHE A 7 -13.46 10.60 26.92
CA PHE A 7 -13.90 9.88 25.73
C PHE A 7 -13.34 10.50 24.47
N LEU A 8 -13.28 11.80 24.43
CA LEU A 8 -12.77 12.49 23.26
C LEU A 8 -11.29 12.19 23.06
N LEU A 9 -10.58 12.05 24.15
CA LEU A 9 -9.15 11.76 24.05
C LEU A 9 -8.90 10.38 23.51
N THR A 10 -9.73 9.42 23.88
CA THR A 10 -9.52 8.06 23.41
C THR A 10 -9.74 7.91 21.92
N ILE A 11 -10.61 8.72 21.36
CA ILE A 11 -10.90 8.64 19.94
C ILE A 11 -9.69 8.99 19.11
N ASN A 12 -8.83 9.83 19.62
CA ASN A 12 -7.66 10.26 18.86
C ASN A 12 -6.70 9.13 18.55
N LEU A 13 -6.77 8.05 19.26
CA LEU A 13 -5.84 6.95 19.05
C LEU A 13 -6.09 6.18 17.77
N VAL A 14 -7.23 6.40 17.17
CA VAL A 14 -7.61 5.65 15.97
C VAL A 14 -6.71 5.94 14.79
N PHE A 15 -6.05 7.07 14.77
CA PHE A 15 -5.27 7.49 13.62
C PHE A 15 -3.96 6.75 13.45
N TRP A 16 -3.61 5.93 14.36
CA TRP A 16 -2.30 5.30 14.33
C TRP A 16 -2.14 4.25 13.24
N GLY A 17 -3.23 3.79 12.66
CA GLY A 17 -3.15 2.75 11.69
C GLY A 17 -2.67 3.17 10.32
N CYS A 18 -2.45 4.45 10.10
CA CYS A 18 -2.14 4.94 8.76
C CYS A 18 -0.68 4.77 8.37
N ASP A 19 0.18 4.45 9.31
CA ASP A 19 1.61 4.42 9.04
C ASP A 19 2.05 3.20 8.25
N ASP A 20 1.21 2.19 8.16
CA ASP A 20 1.61 0.96 7.50
C ASP A 20 1.90 1.14 6.02
N ASN A 21 1.32 2.15 5.40
CA ASN A 21 1.52 2.35 3.97
C ASN A 21 2.95 2.67 3.61
N ASP A 22 3.68 3.30 4.50
CA ASP A 22 5.05 3.68 4.20
C ASP A 22 5.95 2.45 4.07
N LYS A 23 5.63 1.40 4.80
CA LYS A 23 6.43 0.18 4.75
C LYS A 23 6.11 -0.67 3.54
N CYS A 24 4.96 -0.44 2.95
CA CYS A 24 4.53 -1.20 1.80
C CYS A 24 5.34 -0.86 0.56
N VAL A 25 5.76 0.39 0.43
CA VAL A 25 6.51 0.84 -0.74
C VAL A 25 7.95 1.11 -0.32
N ASP A 26 8.88 0.40 -0.94
CA ASP A 26 10.29 0.56 -0.68
C ASP A 26 10.92 1.33 -1.83
N GLU A 27 11.19 2.59 -1.59
CA GLU A 27 11.70 3.46 -2.64
C GLU A 27 13.04 3.01 -3.17
N SER A 28 13.80 2.31 -2.36
CA SER A 28 15.10 1.82 -2.80
C SER A 28 14.99 0.72 -3.84
N LYS A 29 13.82 0.12 -3.97
CA LYS A 29 13.59 -0.94 -4.94
C LYS A 29 12.94 -0.45 -6.22
N ILE A 30 12.67 0.83 -6.32
CA ILE A 30 12.07 1.37 -7.53
C ILE A 30 13.11 1.34 -8.64
N SER A 31 12.71 0.81 -9.79
CA SER A 31 13.61 0.72 -10.92
C SER A 31 12.79 0.76 -12.21
N ASP A 32 13.48 0.70 -13.34
CA ASP A 32 12.85 0.80 -14.64
C ASP A 32 12.06 -0.47 -14.95
N TYR A 33 10.75 -0.33 -15.10
CA TYR A 33 9.90 -1.48 -15.39
C TYR A 33 9.75 -1.73 -16.89
N SER A 34 10.48 -1.00 -17.73
CA SER A 34 10.41 -1.24 -19.16
C SER A 34 10.97 -2.62 -19.53
N THR A 35 11.71 -3.23 -18.61
CA THR A 35 12.21 -4.59 -18.85
C THR A 35 11.19 -5.66 -18.51
N CYS A 36 10.07 -5.30 -17.92
CA CYS A 36 9.02 -6.26 -17.61
C CYS A 36 8.33 -6.70 -18.89
N THR A 37 7.80 -7.93 -18.86
CA THR A 37 6.99 -8.39 -19.98
C THR A 37 5.71 -7.59 -20.04
N GLU A 38 5.08 -7.56 -21.20
CA GLU A 38 3.84 -6.81 -21.37
C GLU A 38 2.62 -7.65 -21.04
N GLU A 39 2.83 -8.76 -20.39
CA GLU A 39 1.75 -9.64 -19.98
C GLU A 39 0.84 -8.94 -18.98
N TYR A 40 -0.46 -9.01 -19.23
CA TYR A 40 -1.42 -8.37 -18.35
C TYR A 40 -1.98 -9.39 -17.38
N GLN A 41 -1.45 -9.42 -16.18
CA GLN A 41 -1.95 -10.24 -15.09
C GLN A 41 -1.99 -9.35 -13.85
N PRO A 42 -3.06 -8.55 -13.73
CA PRO A 42 -3.04 -7.47 -12.74
C PRO A 42 -2.91 -7.98 -11.32
N VAL A 43 -2.25 -7.17 -10.53
CA VAL A 43 -2.10 -7.42 -9.10
C VAL A 43 -2.48 -6.15 -8.36
N CYS A 44 -2.96 -6.33 -7.14
CA CYS A 44 -3.29 -5.21 -6.27
C CYS A 44 -2.15 -5.04 -5.28
N GLY A 45 -1.46 -3.93 -5.37
CA GLY A 45 -0.38 -3.65 -4.45
C GLY A 45 -0.88 -3.33 -3.06
N CYS A 46 0.00 -3.50 -2.09
CA CYS A 46 -0.36 -3.23 -0.71
C CYS A 46 -0.66 -1.75 -0.47
N ASN A 47 -0.31 -0.91 -1.42
CA ASN A 47 -0.63 0.52 -1.33
C ASN A 47 -2.01 0.84 -1.93
N GLY A 48 -2.77 -0.17 -2.35
CA GLY A 48 -4.11 0.06 -2.88
C GLY A 48 -4.18 0.39 -4.35
N LEU A 49 -3.07 0.26 -5.07
CA LEU A 49 -3.04 0.54 -6.50
C LEU A 49 -2.90 -0.74 -7.29
N SER A 50 -3.57 -0.80 -8.44
CA SER A 50 -3.47 -1.94 -9.32
C SER A 50 -2.30 -1.74 -10.27
N TYR A 51 -1.57 -2.82 -10.52
CA TYR A 51 -0.44 -2.83 -11.45
C TYR A 51 -0.70 -3.86 -12.53
N ASP A 52 -0.10 -3.65 -13.69
CA ASP A 52 -0.33 -4.52 -14.84
C ASP A 52 0.08 -5.96 -14.58
N ASN A 53 1.12 -6.15 -13.80
CA ASN A 53 1.57 -7.48 -13.40
C ASN A 53 2.51 -7.33 -12.22
N ASP A 54 2.96 -8.48 -11.70
CA ASP A 54 3.81 -8.47 -10.52
C ASP A 54 5.16 -7.84 -10.81
N CYS A 55 5.67 -7.98 -12.02
CA CYS A 55 6.95 -7.35 -12.37
C CYS A 55 6.85 -5.82 -12.24
N VAL A 56 5.78 -5.25 -12.76
CA VAL A 56 5.58 -3.80 -12.67
C VAL A 56 5.44 -3.38 -11.22
N ALA A 57 4.70 -4.15 -10.43
CA ALA A 57 4.54 -3.84 -9.02
C ALA A 57 5.89 -3.85 -8.31
N GLU A 58 6.68 -4.88 -8.55
CA GLU A 58 7.98 -5.00 -7.91
C GLU A 58 8.89 -3.84 -8.29
N LYS A 59 8.91 -3.48 -9.57
CA LYS A 59 9.77 -2.39 -10.04
C LYS A 59 9.27 -1.04 -9.55
N SER A 60 8.03 -0.98 -9.10
CA SER A 60 7.48 0.24 -8.51
C SER A 60 7.77 0.35 -7.02
N GLY A 61 8.50 -0.60 -6.47
CA GLY A 61 8.86 -0.57 -5.06
C GLY A 61 7.87 -1.27 -4.16
N ILE A 62 6.88 -1.93 -4.73
CA ILE A 62 5.86 -2.60 -3.94
C ILE A 62 6.46 -3.87 -3.36
N THR A 63 6.28 -4.06 -2.06
CA THR A 63 6.87 -5.21 -1.38
C THR A 63 5.90 -6.37 -1.24
N GLU A 64 4.59 -6.09 -1.32
CA GLU A 64 3.58 -7.14 -1.20
C GLU A 64 2.43 -6.80 -2.13
N TRP A 65 1.86 -7.81 -2.72
CA TRP A 65 0.70 -7.63 -3.58
C TRP A 65 -0.12 -8.91 -3.57
N ALA A 66 -1.36 -8.77 -4.04
CA ALA A 66 -2.28 -9.89 -4.19
C ALA A 66 -2.68 -9.97 -5.65
N GLU A 67 -2.98 -11.16 -6.12
CA GLU A 67 -3.39 -11.34 -7.50
C GLU A 67 -4.75 -10.73 -7.73
N GLY A 68 -4.92 -10.11 -8.89
CA GLY A 68 -6.18 -9.48 -9.25
C GLY A 68 -6.12 -7.98 -9.05
N GLU A 69 -7.01 -7.28 -9.76
CA GLU A 69 -7.08 -5.84 -9.62
C GLU A 69 -7.61 -5.46 -8.25
N CYS A 70 -7.23 -4.29 -7.79
CA CYS A 70 -7.80 -3.73 -6.58
C CYS A 70 -9.29 -3.46 -6.80
N GLU A 71 -10.07 -3.67 -5.75
CA GLU A 71 -11.51 -3.41 -5.83
C GLU A 71 -11.84 -1.99 -5.44
#